data_a6a67a2c664d015f47632210dc47e684
#
_entry.id   a6a67a2c664d015f47632210dc47e684
#
_cell.length_a   1.000
_cell.length_b   1.000
_cell.length_c   1.000
_cell.angle_alpha   90.00
_cell.angle_beta   90.00
_cell.angle_gamma   90.00
#
_symmetry.space_group_name_H-M   'P 1'
#
loop_
_entity.id
_entity.type
_entity.pdbx_description
1 polymer ?
#
loop_
_entity_poly.entity_id
_entity_poly.type
_entity_poly.pdbx_seq_one_letter_code
_entity_poly.pdbx_strand_id
1 'polypeptide(L)'
;MYLFTGAAIAAAVIAPLAQGAIVNEAVPTWRDQANTVFSGWESFMSGFGGFNVADRSGSFCGCSLFNFGVGSELDADGDIRAGEAGLDVKLVGGQFSTQRLRAVVVNLATWDGCVETTQMKLRLVDGNGAVTFIAPTTLAENNQQTFDDGSIYRSRAYSFDVIDGYLSSGAVTQWRLEFTSPGGMALDAITIDLDFNVVPSPGAMALAVLGVTVARMRRR
;
A
#
# COMPACT_ATOMS: atom_id res chain seq x y z
N MET A 1 35.88 53.03 14.76
CA MET A 1 34.40 52.77 14.67
C MET A 1 34.24 51.50 13.89
N TYR A 2 34.16 50.37 14.61
CA TYR A 2 34.06 49.04 13.98
C TYR A 2 32.58 48.59 14.05
N LEU A 3 31.95 48.43 12.89
CA LEU A 3 30.62 47.87 12.75
C LEU A 3 30.72 46.33 12.78
N PHE A 4 30.22 45.73 13.85
CA PHE A 4 29.99 44.27 13.88
C PHE A 4 28.65 43.98 13.20
N THR A 5 28.70 43.38 12.01
CA THR A 5 27.54 42.79 11.36
C THR A 5 27.36 41.39 11.96
N GLY A 6 26.40 41.25 12.87
CA GLY A 6 25.99 39.97 13.39
C GLY A 6 25.22 39.19 12.31
N ALA A 7 25.77 38.07 11.90
CA ALA A 7 25.04 37.10 11.07
C ALA A 7 24.03 36.35 11.96
N ALA A 8 22.74 36.54 11.71
CA ALA A 8 21.69 35.78 12.35
C ALA A 8 21.71 34.36 11.73
N ILE A 9 22.14 33.36 12.50
CA ILE A 9 21.99 31.95 12.15
C ILE A 9 20.51 31.63 12.39
N ALA A 10 19.72 31.50 11.33
CA ALA A 10 18.39 30.92 11.40
C ALA A 10 18.54 29.44 11.73
N ALA A 11 18.31 29.05 12.98
CA ALA A 11 18.15 27.66 13.36
C ALA A 11 16.85 27.18 12.69
N ALA A 12 16.97 26.30 11.70
CA ALA A 12 15.83 25.55 11.19
C ALA A 12 15.30 24.69 12.34
N VAL A 13 14.14 25.03 12.87
CA VAL A 13 13.41 24.18 13.80
C VAL A 13 12.92 22.99 12.96
N ILE A 14 13.63 21.87 13.04
CA ILE A 14 13.15 20.59 12.50
C ILE A 14 11.98 20.22 13.43
N ALA A 15 10.75 20.38 12.93
CA ALA A 15 9.58 19.87 13.63
C ALA A 15 9.77 18.35 13.78
N PRO A 16 9.52 17.76 14.95
CA PRO A 16 9.53 16.31 15.09
C PRO A 16 8.54 15.71 14.07
N LEU A 17 8.96 14.70 13.36
CA LEU A 17 8.05 13.94 12.51
C LEU A 17 6.93 13.43 13.41
N ALA A 18 5.69 13.65 13.00
CA ALA A 18 4.55 13.06 13.68
C ALA A 18 4.70 11.54 13.59
N GLN A 19 4.63 10.88 14.74
CA GLN A 19 4.74 9.43 14.89
C GLN A 19 3.72 8.75 13.95
N GLY A 20 4.14 7.75 13.17
CA GLY A 20 3.28 7.00 12.26
C GLY A 20 2.88 7.74 10.96
N ALA A 21 3.39 8.95 10.69
CA ALA A 21 3.03 9.70 9.49
C ALA A 21 3.97 9.42 8.32
N ILE A 22 3.43 9.02 7.18
CA ILE A 22 4.22 8.89 5.94
C ILE A 22 4.51 10.28 5.36
N VAL A 23 5.76 10.71 5.43
CA VAL A 23 6.18 12.00 4.87
C VAL A 23 6.16 11.94 3.35
N ASN A 24 5.49 12.91 2.72
CA ASN A 24 5.31 12.99 1.27
C ASN A 24 4.63 11.74 0.68
N GLU A 25 3.59 11.23 1.35
CA GLU A 25 2.80 10.11 0.85
C GLU A 25 2.40 10.31 -0.63
N ALA A 26 2.66 9.32 -1.48
CA ALA A 26 2.22 9.32 -2.86
C ALA A 26 0.72 8.98 -2.92
N VAL A 27 -0.11 10.01 -2.96
CA VAL A 27 -1.56 9.86 -3.06
C VAL A 27 -1.95 9.76 -4.54
N PRO A 28 -2.48 8.62 -4.99
CA PRO A 28 -2.90 8.49 -6.39
C PRO A 28 -4.12 9.38 -6.68
N THR A 29 -4.19 9.92 -7.90
CA THR A 29 -5.27 10.85 -8.32
C THR A 29 -6.66 10.21 -8.32
N TRP A 30 -6.73 8.89 -8.26
CA TRP A 30 -7.97 8.13 -8.21
C TRP A 30 -8.40 7.75 -6.79
N ARG A 31 -7.60 8.04 -5.72
CA ARG A 31 -8.06 7.86 -4.33
C ARG A 31 -9.38 8.62 -4.13
N ASP A 32 -10.28 8.06 -3.33
CA ASP A 32 -11.62 8.58 -3.02
C ASP A 32 -12.61 8.65 -4.21
N GLN A 33 -12.25 8.07 -5.36
CA GLN A 33 -13.19 7.90 -6.47
C GLN A 33 -14.06 6.65 -6.27
N ALA A 34 -15.07 6.48 -7.12
CA ALA A 34 -15.89 5.28 -7.13
C ALA A 34 -15.03 4.04 -7.41
N ASN A 35 -15.29 2.95 -6.67
CA ASN A 35 -14.57 1.67 -6.76
C ASN A 35 -13.09 1.72 -6.33
N THR A 36 -12.72 2.66 -5.49
CA THR A 36 -11.41 2.69 -4.86
C THR A 36 -11.51 2.36 -3.38
N VAL A 37 -10.43 1.82 -2.83
CA VAL A 37 -10.29 1.47 -1.42
C VAL A 37 -8.96 2.02 -0.92
N PHE A 38 -8.99 2.64 0.24
CA PHE A 38 -7.82 3.11 0.96
C PHE A 38 -7.79 2.54 2.37
N SER A 39 -6.63 2.10 2.82
CA SER A 39 -6.36 1.72 4.21
C SER A 39 -4.94 2.06 4.59
N GLY A 40 -4.75 2.41 5.86
CA GLY A 40 -3.44 2.74 6.40
C GLY A 40 -3.29 2.29 7.85
N TRP A 41 -2.07 2.05 8.25
CA TRP A 41 -1.61 1.72 9.58
C TRP A 41 -0.52 2.71 9.95
N GLU A 42 -0.76 3.52 10.95
CA GLU A 42 0.18 4.46 11.57
C GLU A 42 0.55 4.02 12.98
N SER A 43 -0.13 2.99 13.48
CA SER A 43 0.20 2.31 14.72
C SER A 43 -0.11 0.83 14.61
N PHE A 44 0.68 0.02 15.31
CA PHE A 44 0.53 -1.43 15.28
C PHE A 44 0.18 -1.96 16.67
N MET A 45 -0.61 -3.04 16.71
CA MET A 45 -1.04 -3.71 17.94
C MET A 45 -0.24 -5.00 18.19
N SER A 46 0.44 -5.51 17.17
CA SER A 46 1.22 -6.74 17.26
C SER A 46 2.49 -6.66 16.41
N GLY A 47 3.63 -6.88 17.02
CA GLY A 47 4.92 -6.96 16.34
C GLY A 47 5.14 -8.30 15.63
N PHE A 48 4.50 -9.41 16.10
CA PHE A 48 4.69 -10.76 15.56
C PHE A 48 3.41 -11.60 15.66
N GLY A 49 3.02 -12.23 14.54
CA GLY A 49 1.96 -13.26 14.47
C GLY A 49 0.52 -12.77 14.63
N GLY A 50 0.30 -11.68 15.37
CA GLY A 50 -1.03 -11.09 15.56
C GLY A 50 -1.45 -10.23 14.35
N PHE A 51 -2.74 -9.95 14.28
CA PHE A 51 -3.28 -9.04 13.26
C PHE A 51 -3.20 -7.57 13.72
N ASN A 52 -2.97 -6.68 12.77
CA ASN A 52 -3.06 -5.25 12.95
C ASN A 52 -4.22 -4.72 12.11
N VAL A 53 -5.14 -4.00 12.75
CA VAL A 53 -6.29 -3.35 12.10
C VAL A 53 -5.86 -1.99 11.58
N ALA A 54 -6.34 -1.62 10.39
CA ALA A 54 -6.11 -0.29 9.85
C ALA A 54 -6.71 0.78 10.76
N ASP A 55 -5.94 1.79 11.12
CA ASP A 55 -6.35 2.97 11.89
C ASP A 55 -6.69 4.17 11.00
N ARG A 56 -6.29 4.13 9.73
CA ARG A 56 -6.71 5.05 8.66
C ARG A 56 -7.45 4.28 7.57
N SER A 57 -8.70 4.67 7.27
CA SER A 57 -9.45 4.06 6.16
C SER A 57 -10.41 5.07 5.55
N GLY A 58 -10.46 5.17 4.23
CA GLY A 58 -11.46 5.94 3.48
C GLY A 58 -12.68 5.11 3.14
N SER A 59 -12.49 3.93 2.57
CA SER A 59 -13.52 2.91 2.34
C SER A 59 -13.07 1.60 2.98
N PHE A 60 -14.01 0.92 3.63
CA PHE A 60 -13.70 -0.31 4.37
C PHE A 60 -13.23 -1.41 3.42
N CYS A 61 -11.96 -1.83 3.55
CA CYS A 61 -11.42 -2.94 2.78
C CYS A 61 -11.47 -4.29 3.53
N GLY A 62 -11.77 -4.30 4.81
CA GLY A 62 -11.62 -5.49 5.65
C GLY A 62 -10.18 -6.00 5.68
N CYS A 63 -9.21 -5.12 5.47
CA CYS A 63 -7.81 -5.47 5.39
C CYS A 63 -7.20 -5.69 6.77
N SER A 64 -6.29 -6.65 6.86
CA SER A 64 -5.50 -6.92 8.07
C SER A 64 -4.04 -7.10 7.69
N LEU A 65 -3.17 -6.55 8.51
CA LEU A 65 -1.73 -6.69 8.38
C LEU A 65 -1.21 -7.66 9.44
N PHE A 66 -0.33 -8.56 9.00
CA PHE A 66 0.38 -9.52 9.86
C PHE A 66 1.87 -9.42 9.59
N ASN A 67 2.68 -9.58 10.64
CA ASN A 67 4.12 -9.78 10.49
C ASN A 67 4.52 -11.15 11.06
N PHE A 68 5.20 -11.95 10.28
CA PHE A 68 5.70 -13.28 10.63
C PHE A 68 7.24 -13.31 10.74
N GLY A 69 7.89 -12.16 10.72
CA GLY A 69 9.33 -12.03 10.93
C GLY A 69 9.71 -12.44 12.37
N VAL A 70 10.46 -13.52 12.50
CA VAL A 70 10.82 -14.09 13.81
C VAL A 70 11.68 -13.11 14.61
N GLY A 71 11.33 -12.92 15.88
CA GLY A 71 12.01 -11.99 16.77
C GLY A 71 11.61 -10.52 16.60
N SER A 72 10.59 -10.24 15.76
CA SER A 72 10.05 -8.89 15.66
C SER A 72 9.19 -8.56 16.88
N GLU A 73 9.22 -7.29 17.28
CA GLU A 73 8.49 -6.77 18.44
C GLU A 73 7.92 -5.38 18.14
N LEU A 74 7.01 -4.90 18.98
CA LEU A 74 6.62 -3.49 18.99
C LEU A 74 7.63 -2.72 19.84
N ASP A 75 8.11 -1.61 19.30
CA ASP A 75 8.90 -0.68 20.09
C ASP A 75 8.02 0.29 20.91
N ALA A 76 8.67 1.21 21.63
CA ALA A 76 7.98 2.15 22.51
C ALA A 76 7.08 3.14 21.73
N ASP A 77 7.36 3.33 20.46
CA ASP A 77 6.66 4.24 19.55
C ASP A 77 5.51 3.55 18.83
N GLY A 78 5.36 2.23 18.98
CA GLY A 78 4.31 1.44 18.36
C GLY A 78 4.69 0.93 16.95
N ASP A 79 5.94 1.08 16.54
CA ASP A 79 6.46 0.56 15.27
C ASP A 79 6.75 -0.94 15.36
N ILE A 80 6.68 -1.64 14.24
CA ILE A 80 7.14 -3.02 14.17
C ILE A 80 8.65 -3.05 13.90
N ARG A 81 9.45 -3.31 14.93
CA ARG A 81 10.89 -3.48 14.81
C ARG A 81 11.23 -4.91 14.43
N ALA A 82 11.96 -5.05 13.33
CA ALA A 82 12.43 -6.34 12.85
C ALA A 82 13.47 -6.94 13.79
N GLY A 83 13.34 -8.24 14.08
CA GLY A 83 14.43 -9.04 14.64
C GLY A 83 15.54 -9.29 13.62
N GLU A 84 16.51 -10.14 13.96
CA GLU A 84 17.63 -10.49 13.06
C GLU A 84 17.17 -11.10 11.73
N ALA A 85 16.04 -11.82 11.74
CA ALA A 85 15.47 -12.45 10.54
C ALA A 85 14.80 -11.45 9.58
N GLY A 86 14.63 -10.18 10.00
CA GLY A 86 13.87 -9.19 9.23
C GLY A 86 12.35 -9.31 9.43
N LEU A 87 11.60 -8.47 8.71
CA LEU A 87 10.14 -8.58 8.65
C LEU A 87 9.71 -9.59 7.58
N ASP A 88 8.58 -10.26 7.80
CA ASP A 88 7.80 -11.02 6.80
C ASP A 88 6.35 -10.54 6.90
N VAL A 89 6.04 -9.47 6.19
CA VAL A 89 4.73 -8.80 6.28
C VAL A 89 3.78 -9.33 5.22
N LYS A 90 2.55 -9.60 5.66
CA LYS A 90 1.43 -9.99 4.81
C LYS A 90 0.23 -9.10 5.10
N LEU A 91 -0.16 -8.32 4.12
CA LEU A 91 -1.37 -7.51 4.15
C LEU A 91 -2.42 -8.21 3.29
N VAL A 92 -3.49 -8.64 3.91
CA VAL A 92 -4.55 -9.45 3.29
C VAL A 92 -5.82 -8.63 3.21
N GLY A 93 -6.43 -8.60 2.04
CA GLY A 93 -7.71 -7.91 1.83
C GLY A 93 -8.86 -8.85 1.51
N GLY A 94 -10.08 -8.29 1.63
CA GLY A 94 -11.33 -9.00 1.46
C GLY A 94 -11.56 -9.54 0.05
N GLN A 95 -12.62 -10.33 -0.10
CA GLN A 95 -13.04 -10.93 -1.36
C GLN A 95 -13.86 -9.94 -2.18
N PHE A 96 -13.51 -9.76 -3.46
CA PHE A 96 -14.24 -8.94 -4.41
C PHE A 96 -14.65 -9.77 -5.63
N SER A 97 -15.73 -10.56 -5.51
CA SER A 97 -16.16 -11.51 -6.54
C SER A 97 -16.62 -10.87 -7.85
N THR A 98 -16.89 -9.57 -7.86
CA THR A 98 -17.42 -8.84 -9.03
C THR A 98 -16.53 -7.72 -9.53
N GLN A 99 -15.33 -7.58 -8.95
CA GLN A 99 -14.43 -6.49 -9.27
C GLN A 99 -13.09 -7.01 -9.80
N ARG A 100 -12.51 -6.27 -10.73
CA ARG A 100 -11.17 -6.51 -11.26
C ARG A 100 -10.23 -5.48 -10.69
N LEU A 101 -9.20 -5.90 -9.98
CA LEU A 101 -8.14 -5.02 -9.52
C LEU A 101 -7.37 -4.47 -10.74
N ARG A 102 -7.20 -3.16 -10.80
CA ARG A 102 -6.54 -2.45 -11.90
C ARG A 102 -5.17 -1.93 -11.51
N ALA A 103 -5.09 -1.27 -10.35
CA ALA A 103 -3.87 -0.68 -9.86
C ALA A 103 -3.81 -0.76 -8.35
N VAL A 104 -2.59 -0.81 -7.81
CA VAL A 104 -2.30 -0.73 -6.38
C VAL A 104 -1.17 0.25 -6.18
N VAL A 105 -1.29 1.12 -5.18
CA VAL A 105 -0.20 1.97 -4.68
C VAL A 105 0.00 1.64 -3.21
N VAL A 106 1.24 1.37 -2.83
CA VAL A 106 1.64 1.09 -1.45
C VAL A 106 2.67 2.12 -1.03
N ASN A 107 2.43 2.82 0.06
CA ASN A 107 3.45 3.67 0.67
C ASN A 107 3.94 3.00 1.95
N LEU A 108 5.25 2.99 2.15
CA LEU A 108 5.92 2.53 3.37
C LEU A 108 6.71 3.67 3.99
N ALA A 109 6.61 3.81 5.31
CA ALA A 109 7.55 4.57 6.12
C ALA A 109 8.38 3.60 6.96
N THR A 110 9.68 3.75 6.96
CA THR A 110 10.61 2.83 7.62
C THR A 110 11.77 3.57 8.27
N TRP A 111 12.31 2.98 9.35
CA TRP A 111 13.53 3.42 10.01
C TRP A 111 14.65 2.41 9.78
N ASP A 112 15.86 2.90 9.60
CA ASP A 112 17.13 2.15 9.54
C ASP A 112 17.19 1.05 8.47
N GLY A 113 16.33 1.16 7.47
CA GLY A 113 16.30 0.23 6.35
C GLY A 113 15.27 0.60 5.30
N CYS A 114 15.10 -0.27 4.33
CA CYS A 114 14.08 -0.13 3.29
C CYS A 114 13.72 -1.50 2.72
N VAL A 115 12.53 -1.57 2.10
CA VAL A 115 12.09 -2.73 1.33
C VAL A 115 12.48 -2.51 -0.14
N GLU A 116 13.20 -3.45 -0.73
CA GLU A 116 13.54 -3.39 -2.14
C GLU A 116 12.39 -3.96 -3.01
N THR A 117 12.30 -3.53 -4.26
CA THR A 117 11.25 -4.00 -5.19
C THR A 117 11.23 -5.51 -5.36
N THR A 118 12.41 -6.16 -5.27
CA THR A 118 12.55 -7.62 -5.34
C THR A 118 12.04 -8.35 -4.11
N GLN A 119 11.88 -7.63 -3.00
CA GLN A 119 11.37 -8.15 -1.73
C GLN A 119 9.86 -7.98 -1.57
N MET A 120 9.21 -7.30 -2.51
CA MET A 120 7.77 -7.01 -2.48
C MET A 120 7.05 -7.67 -3.65
N LYS A 121 5.89 -8.25 -3.39
CA LYS A 121 5.01 -8.84 -4.41
C LYS A 121 3.55 -8.72 -4.04
N LEU A 122 2.71 -8.56 -5.04
CA LEU A 122 1.27 -8.63 -4.95
C LEU A 122 0.82 -10.01 -5.44
N ARG A 123 0.21 -10.80 -4.55
CA ARG A 123 -0.39 -12.09 -4.87
C ARG A 123 -1.88 -11.88 -5.16
N LEU A 124 -2.33 -12.35 -6.30
CA LEU A 124 -3.72 -12.30 -6.73
C LEU A 124 -4.26 -13.72 -6.89
N VAL A 125 -5.52 -13.92 -6.51
CA VAL A 125 -6.26 -15.17 -6.76
C VAL A 125 -7.49 -14.82 -7.57
N ASP A 126 -7.71 -15.51 -8.68
CA ASP A 126 -8.89 -15.31 -9.53
C ASP A 126 -10.08 -16.18 -9.08
N GLY A 127 -11.22 -16.02 -9.78
CA GLY A 127 -12.44 -16.78 -9.51
C GLY A 127 -12.32 -18.29 -9.74
N ASN A 128 -11.28 -18.76 -10.44
CA ASN A 128 -10.98 -20.16 -10.68
C ASN A 128 -9.94 -20.71 -9.69
N GLY A 129 -9.44 -19.89 -8.78
CA GLY A 129 -8.40 -20.23 -7.83
C GLY A 129 -6.97 -20.16 -8.39
N ALA A 130 -6.79 -19.67 -9.63
CA ALA A 130 -5.45 -19.45 -10.18
C ALA A 130 -4.73 -18.34 -9.44
N VAL A 131 -3.44 -18.55 -9.17
CA VAL A 131 -2.60 -17.63 -8.40
C VAL A 131 -1.59 -16.96 -9.32
N THR A 132 -1.53 -15.62 -9.24
CA THR A 132 -0.55 -14.81 -9.95
C THR A 132 0.20 -13.94 -8.98
N PHE A 133 1.51 -13.78 -9.18
CA PHE A 133 2.36 -12.85 -8.43
C PHE A 133 2.82 -11.73 -9.35
N ILE A 134 2.70 -10.49 -8.88
CA ILE A 134 3.09 -9.27 -9.59
C ILE A 134 4.13 -8.55 -8.74
N ALA A 135 5.25 -8.19 -9.37
CA ALA A 135 6.23 -7.29 -8.77
C ALA A 135 5.79 -5.82 -8.94
N PRO A 136 6.29 -4.88 -8.12
CA PRO A 136 6.08 -3.46 -8.35
C PRO A 136 6.58 -3.05 -9.73
N THR A 137 5.79 -2.25 -10.45
CA THR A 137 6.16 -1.69 -11.76
C THR A 137 7.00 -0.44 -11.62
N THR A 138 6.79 0.32 -10.54
CA THR A 138 7.58 1.51 -10.21
C THR A 138 7.88 1.59 -8.73
N LEU A 139 9.00 2.24 -8.40
CA LEU A 139 9.40 2.63 -7.06
C LEU A 139 9.73 4.13 -7.09
N ALA A 140 9.14 4.89 -6.16
CA ALA A 140 9.51 6.27 -5.89
C ALA A 140 10.01 6.40 -4.45
N GLU A 141 11.16 7.04 -4.25
CA GLU A 141 11.60 7.47 -2.94
C GLU A 141 11.03 8.86 -2.68
N ASN A 142 10.05 8.95 -1.77
CA ASN A 142 9.32 10.18 -1.51
C ASN A 142 10.05 11.08 -0.52
N ASN A 143 10.75 10.47 0.46
CA ASN A 143 11.59 11.16 1.43
C ASN A 143 12.68 10.27 1.98
N GLN A 144 13.84 10.87 2.28
CA GLN A 144 14.90 10.27 3.09
C GLN A 144 15.47 11.36 3.99
N GLN A 145 15.57 11.07 5.27
CA GLN A 145 16.15 11.97 6.27
C GLN A 145 17.06 11.19 7.21
N THR A 146 18.27 11.74 7.43
CA THR A 146 19.19 11.22 8.43
C THR A 146 19.18 12.15 9.64
N PHE A 147 19.09 11.59 10.83
CA PHE A 147 19.05 12.29 12.10
C PHE A 147 20.43 12.35 12.75
N ASP A 148 20.59 13.20 13.77
CA ASP A 148 21.88 13.43 14.45
C ASP A 148 22.41 12.18 15.18
N ASP A 149 21.52 11.26 15.58
CA ASP A 149 21.85 9.98 16.20
C ASP A 149 22.27 8.90 15.19
N GLY A 150 22.21 9.22 13.89
CA GLY A 150 22.54 8.34 12.79
C GLY A 150 21.38 7.50 12.29
N SER A 151 20.19 7.58 12.91
CA SER A 151 18.98 6.91 12.40
C SER A 151 18.54 7.49 11.06
N ILE A 152 17.94 6.64 10.21
CA ILE A 152 17.51 7.03 8.87
C ILE A 152 16.03 6.71 8.69
N TYR A 153 15.23 7.77 8.56
CA TYR A 153 13.85 7.64 8.13
C TYR A 153 13.75 7.62 6.61
N ARG A 154 12.88 6.76 6.07
CA ARG A 154 12.56 6.71 4.63
C ARG A 154 11.09 6.53 4.39
N SER A 155 10.54 7.24 3.39
CA SER A 155 9.24 6.92 2.83
C SER A 155 9.36 6.60 1.34
N ARG A 156 8.73 5.50 0.92
CA ARG A 156 8.77 4.99 -0.44
C ARG A 156 7.37 4.60 -0.92
N ALA A 157 7.10 4.84 -2.20
CA ALA A 157 5.88 4.40 -2.86
C ALA A 157 6.18 3.34 -3.91
N TYR A 158 5.39 2.27 -3.90
CA TYR A 158 5.45 1.15 -4.84
C TYR A 158 4.14 1.08 -5.61
N SER A 159 4.20 1.12 -6.94
CA SER A 159 3.02 0.99 -7.78
C SER A 159 2.98 -0.37 -8.46
N PHE A 160 1.78 -0.93 -8.58
CA PHE A 160 1.53 -2.17 -9.28
C PHE A 160 0.45 -1.92 -10.33
N ASP A 161 0.77 -2.15 -11.60
CA ASP A 161 -0.19 -2.16 -12.69
C ASP A 161 -0.66 -3.59 -12.93
N VAL A 162 -1.94 -3.84 -12.67
CA VAL A 162 -2.55 -5.14 -12.92
C VAL A 162 -3.08 -5.16 -14.34
N ILE A 163 -2.26 -5.66 -15.27
CA ILE A 163 -2.58 -5.71 -16.69
C ILE A 163 -3.69 -6.75 -16.94
N ASP A 164 -4.63 -6.42 -17.81
CA ASP A 164 -5.62 -7.36 -18.32
C ASP A 164 -4.91 -8.59 -18.92
N GLY A 165 -5.22 -9.77 -18.41
CA GLY A 165 -4.60 -11.02 -18.85
C GLY A 165 -3.77 -11.73 -17.77
N TYR A 166 -3.43 -11.09 -16.66
CA TYR A 166 -2.84 -11.80 -15.53
C TYR A 166 -3.82 -12.81 -14.88
N LEU A 167 -5.13 -12.53 -14.99
CA LEU A 167 -6.18 -13.35 -14.38
C LEU A 167 -7.09 -13.94 -15.45
N SER A 168 -7.23 -15.25 -15.47
CA SER A 168 -8.02 -15.96 -16.48
C SER A 168 -9.51 -15.69 -16.36
N SER A 169 -10.04 -15.43 -15.17
CA SER A 169 -11.46 -15.11 -14.93
C SER A 169 -11.76 -13.61 -14.92
N GLY A 170 -10.75 -12.77 -14.93
CA GLY A 170 -10.89 -11.33 -14.86
C GLY A 170 -11.28 -10.75 -13.50
N ALA A 171 -11.85 -11.53 -12.60
CA ALA A 171 -12.20 -11.09 -11.24
C ALA A 171 -11.13 -11.52 -10.24
N VAL A 172 -10.78 -10.62 -9.31
CA VAL A 172 -9.93 -10.93 -8.17
C VAL A 172 -10.82 -11.34 -7.00
N THR A 173 -10.68 -12.57 -6.52
CA THR A 173 -11.41 -13.05 -5.35
C THR A 173 -10.66 -12.81 -4.06
N GLN A 174 -9.34 -12.76 -4.12
CA GLN A 174 -8.47 -12.46 -3.00
C GLN A 174 -7.19 -11.78 -3.50
N TRP A 175 -6.72 -10.82 -2.75
CA TRP A 175 -5.38 -10.25 -2.95
C TRP A 175 -4.60 -10.26 -1.64
N ARG A 176 -3.26 -10.29 -1.75
CA ARG A 176 -2.35 -10.20 -0.63
C ARG A 176 -1.07 -9.50 -1.06
N LEU A 177 -0.73 -8.40 -0.38
CA LEU A 177 0.58 -7.81 -0.48
C LEU A 177 1.53 -8.58 0.45
N GLU A 178 2.69 -8.94 -0.04
CA GLU A 178 3.73 -9.61 0.73
C GLU A 178 5.05 -8.87 0.55
N PHE A 179 5.76 -8.62 1.65
CA PHE A 179 7.12 -8.15 1.56
C PHE A 179 7.98 -8.63 2.73
N THR A 180 9.29 -8.66 2.49
CA THR A 180 10.31 -8.95 3.50
C THR A 180 11.24 -7.76 3.64
N SER A 181 11.94 -7.68 4.78
CA SER A 181 12.96 -6.66 5.01
C SER A 181 14.24 -7.28 5.61
N PRO A 182 15.35 -6.54 5.60
CA PRO A 182 16.50 -6.90 6.42
C PRO A 182 16.19 -6.80 7.92
N GLY A 183 17.03 -7.43 8.75
CA GLY A 183 16.97 -7.28 10.21
C GLY A 183 17.32 -5.86 10.65
N GLY A 184 16.81 -5.46 11.82
CA GLY A 184 17.06 -4.17 12.43
C GLY A 184 16.24 -3.00 11.89
N MET A 185 15.53 -3.15 10.76
CA MET A 185 14.62 -2.15 10.24
C MET A 185 13.37 -2.05 11.12
N ALA A 186 12.78 -0.84 11.25
CA ALA A 186 11.43 -0.70 11.79
C ALA A 186 10.45 -0.25 10.71
N LEU A 187 9.24 -0.79 10.75
CA LEU A 187 8.09 -0.36 9.97
C LEU A 187 7.29 0.64 10.82
N ASP A 188 7.33 1.92 10.43
CA ASP A 188 6.67 3.03 11.09
C ASP A 188 5.23 3.19 10.61
N ALA A 189 5.01 3.13 9.29
CA ALA A 189 3.66 3.21 8.72
C ALA A 189 3.58 2.50 7.37
N ILE A 190 2.35 2.11 7.01
CA ILE A 190 2.04 1.60 5.68
C ILE A 190 0.65 2.09 5.25
N THR A 191 0.54 2.51 3.98
CA THR A 191 -0.78 2.72 3.36
C THR A 191 -0.91 1.92 2.08
N ILE A 192 -2.14 1.55 1.75
CA ILE A 192 -2.47 0.88 0.50
C ILE A 192 -3.70 1.52 -0.14
N ASP A 193 -3.58 1.83 -1.41
CA ASP A 193 -4.65 2.25 -2.30
C ASP A 193 -4.91 1.17 -3.32
N LEU A 194 -6.17 0.84 -3.52
CA LEU A 194 -6.64 -0.16 -4.47
C LEU A 194 -7.66 0.47 -5.41
N ASP A 195 -7.46 0.29 -6.71
CA ASP A 195 -8.38 0.74 -7.75
C ASP A 195 -8.99 -0.48 -8.46
N PHE A 196 -10.32 -0.53 -8.48
CA PHE A 196 -11.07 -1.63 -9.03
C PHE A 196 -11.95 -1.20 -10.20
N ASN A 197 -11.99 -2.00 -11.26
CA ASN A 197 -13.00 -1.91 -12.29
C ASN A 197 -14.14 -2.87 -11.98
N VAL A 198 -15.39 -2.39 -12.08
CA VAL A 198 -16.55 -3.26 -12.01
C VAL A 198 -16.57 -4.16 -13.26
N VAL A 199 -16.55 -5.47 -13.07
CA VAL A 199 -16.76 -6.42 -14.17
C VAL A 199 -18.25 -6.46 -14.46
N PRO A 200 -18.70 -6.04 -15.66
CA PRO A 200 -20.11 -6.14 -16.02
C PRO A 200 -20.59 -7.57 -15.90
N SER A 201 -21.69 -7.81 -15.19
CA SER A 201 -22.25 -9.16 -15.12
C SER A 201 -22.63 -9.64 -16.53
N PRO A 202 -22.48 -10.94 -16.84
CA PRO A 202 -22.86 -11.47 -18.16
C PRO A 202 -24.29 -11.10 -18.58
N GLY A 203 -25.21 -10.99 -17.59
CA GLY A 203 -26.59 -10.56 -17.83
C GLY A 203 -26.70 -9.07 -18.22
N ALA A 204 -25.89 -8.19 -17.68
CA ALA A 204 -25.87 -6.77 -18.05
C ALA A 204 -25.36 -6.58 -19.48
N MET A 205 -24.36 -7.35 -19.90
CA MET A 205 -23.86 -7.37 -21.29
C MET A 205 -24.92 -7.89 -22.25
N ALA A 206 -25.63 -8.97 -21.90
CA ALA A 206 -26.71 -9.50 -22.72
C ALA A 206 -27.86 -8.51 -22.90
N LEU A 207 -28.25 -7.80 -21.85
CA LEU A 207 -29.27 -6.75 -21.89
C LEU A 207 -28.85 -5.55 -22.75
N ALA A 208 -27.60 -5.13 -22.69
CA ALA A 208 -27.05 -4.06 -23.52
C ALA A 208 -27.09 -4.44 -25.01
N VAL A 209 -26.72 -5.65 -25.37
CA VAL A 209 -26.77 -6.16 -26.76
C VAL A 209 -28.19 -6.28 -27.26
N LEU A 210 -29.14 -6.77 -26.44
CA LEU A 210 -30.54 -6.84 -26.76
C LEU A 210 -31.15 -5.45 -26.94
N GLY A 211 -30.83 -4.49 -26.09
CA GLY A 211 -31.30 -3.10 -26.18
C GLY A 211 -30.89 -2.43 -27.49
N VAL A 212 -29.63 -2.63 -27.93
CA VAL A 212 -29.13 -2.08 -29.20
C VAL A 212 -29.83 -2.72 -30.41
N THR A 213 -30.11 -4.04 -30.35
CA THR A 213 -30.80 -4.78 -31.43
C THR A 213 -32.24 -4.30 -31.58
N VAL A 214 -32.96 -4.14 -30.48
CA VAL A 214 -34.35 -3.64 -30.49
C VAL A 214 -34.43 -2.19 -30.98
N ALA A 215 -33.47 -1.33 -30.57
CA ALA A 215 -33.43 0.07 -31.05
C ALA A 215 -33.15 0.18 -32.56
N ARG A 216 -32.37 -0.74 -33.14
CA ARG A 216 -32.14 -0.84 -34.60
C ARG A 216 -33.34 -1.34 -35.37
N MET A 217 -34.11 -2.28 -34.81
CA MET A 217 -35.32 -2.79 -35.45
C MET A 217 -36.46 -1.75 -35.49
N ARG A 218 -36.55 -0.82 -34.52
CA ARG A 218 -37.55 0.25 -34.51
C ARG A 218 -37.26 1.42 -35.48
N ARG A 219 -36.08 1.47 -36.08
CA ARG A 219 -35.66 2.52 -37.03
C ARG A 219 -35.77 2.08 -38.50
N ARG A 220 -36.28 0.89 -38.77
CA ARG A 220 -36.64 0.39 -40.10
C ARG A 220 -38.13 0.26 -40.19
#